data_2aa3a9105fa7404b2c17fca0d2786457
#
_entry.id   2aa3a9105fa7404b2c17fca0d2786457
#
_cell.length_a   1.000
_cell.length_b   1.000
_cell.length_c   1.000
_cell.angle_alpha   90.00
_cell.angle_beta   90.00
_cell.angle_gamma   90.00
#
_symmetry.space_group_name_H-M   'P 1'
#
loop_
_entity.id
_entity.type
_entity.pdbx_description
1 polymer ?
#
loop_
_entity_poly.entity_id
_entity_poly.type
_entity_poly.pdbx_seq_one_letter_code
_entity_poly.pdbx_strand_id
1 'polypeptide(L)'
;MPDTFSDRAGLIETQFPHEDRPVISPPRPPPSWKRSWFSGLSGGNPYCRILPFSSRKTEPLPENSDPLSHWCQGLLSKFKVEVRVEGPPPGPGPFLIVANHISWMDILLIRQLIPGQFIAKEEIALWPVIGPGARRAGTLFISRNKLSSLRATFLQVCRCLERGQSVVLFPEGTTTTGEHLLPFRSGLFESARRTGVPILPLALRYESLTGPPNHATSYTGGESFGRSLWRTLGEARIMARLILRPPIFPEKKSRKVLAAEA
;
A
#
# COMPACT_ATOMS: atom_id res chain seq x y z
N MET A 1 31.65 3.32 -32.76
CA MET A 1 30.21 3.59 -32.86
C MET A 1 29.70 3.60 -31.45
N PRO A 2 29.29 4.74 -30.88
CA PRO A 2 28.89 4.85 -29.48
C PRO A 2 27.38 4.73 -29.33
N ASP A 3 27.02 4.20 -28.17
CA ASP A 3 25.72 3.90 -27.62
C ASP A 3 24.76 5.10 -27.59
N THR A 4 23.55 4.87 -28.10
CA THR A 4 22.40 5.77 -28.00
C THR A 4 21.26 5.09 -27.21
N PHE A 5 21.40 5.03 -25.89
CA PHE A 5 20.35 4.55 -24.99
C PHE A 5 20.08 5.48 -23.79
N SER A 6 20.22 6.80 -23.97
CA SER A 6 20.11 7.73 -22.84
C SER A 6 18.98 8.77 -22.91
N ASP A 7 18.01 8.69 -23.82
CA ASP A 7 17.12 9.87 -23.97
C ASP A 7 15.60 9.57 -24.08
N ARG A 8 15.11 8.48 -23.48
CA ARG A 8 13.64 8.24 -23.43
C ARG A 8 12.97 8.43 -22.07
N ALA A 9 13.69 8.86 -21.05
CA ALA A 9 13.11 9.13 -19.74
C ALA A 9 12.46 10.53 -19.62
N GLY A 10 12.78 11.46 -20.53
CA GLY A 10 12.35 12.86 -20.47
C GLY A 10 10.98 13.18 -21.09
N LEU A 11 10.40 12.28 -21.89
CA LEU A 11 9.24 12.60 -22.75
C LEU A 11 7.85 12.25 -22.16
N ILE A 12 7.76 11.76 -20.93
CA ILE A 12 6.46 11.41 -20.31
C ILE A 12 5.86 12.57 -19.49
N GLU A 13 6.58 13.67 -19.32
CA GLU A 13 6.14 14.78 -18.45
C GLU A 13 5.21 15.82 -19.11
N THR A 14 5.05 15.83 -20.42
CA THR A 14 4.43 17.00 -21.13
C THR A 14 3.07 16.77 -21.76
N GLN A 15 2.41 15.62 -21.57
CA GLN A 15 1.13 15.35 -22.25
C GLN A 15 -0.08 15.17 -21.33
N PHE A 16 -0.28 16.07 -20.37
CA PHE A 16 -1.61 16.36 -19.88
C PHE A 16 -2.02 17.75 -20.38
N PRO A 17 -2.91 17.86 -21.39
CA PRO A 17 -3.40 19.16 -21.83
C PRO A 17 -4.07 19.88 -20.66
N HIS A 18 -3.74 21.15 -20.49
CA HIS A 18 -4.28 22.00 -19.43
C HIS A 18 -5.72 22.46 -19.68
N GLU A 19 -6.31 22.12 -20.82
CA GLU A 19 -7.63 22.59 -21.26
C GLU A 19 -8.61 21.42 -21.33
N ASP A 20 -9.83 21.64 -20.82
CA ASP A 20 -10.96 20.72 -20.65
C ASP A 20 -10.95 19.81 -19.40
N ARG A 21 -10.86 20.44 -18.23
CA ARG A 21 -11.24 19.78 -16.99
C ARG A 21 -12.72 20.06 -16.71
N PRO A 22 -13.60 19.05 -16.66
CA PRO A 22 -14.82 19.24 -15.92
C PRO A 22 -14.40 19.55 -14.48
N VAL A 23 -14.74 20.74 -13.99
CA VAL A 23 -14.59 21.13 -12.58
C VAL A 23 -15.60 20.29 -11.80
N ILE A 24 -15.23 19.03 -11.53
CA ILE A 24 -15.94 18.24 -10.54
C ILE A 24 -15.37 18.73 -9.22
N SER A 25 -16.10 19.59 -8.54
CA SER A 25 -15.80 19.96 -7.17
C SER A 25 -15.56 18.67 -6.39
N PRO A 26 -14.47 18.55 -5.60
CA PRO A 26 -14.26 17.37 -4.80
C PRO A 26 -15.49 17.17 -3.93
N PRO A 27 -16.04 15.94 -3.83
CA PRO A 27 -17.12 15.68 -2.91
C PRO A 27 -16.64 16.11 -1.54
N ARG A 28 -17.46 16.88 -0.84
CA ARG A 28 -17.14 17.30 0.53
C ARG A 28 -16.93 16.02 1.35
N PRO A 29 -15.78 15.87 2.00
CA PRO A 29 -15.56 14.70 2.86
C PRO A 29 -16.70 14.63 3.86
N PRO A 30 -17.16 13.41 4.22
CA PRO A 30 -18.26 13.26 5.18
C PRO A 30 -17.90 14.01 6.46
N PRO A 31 -18.83 14.80 7.02
CA PRO A 31 -18.55 15.71 8.15
C PRO A 31 -17.91 15.04 9.38
N SER A 32 -18.11 13.73 9.53
CA SER A 32 -17.65 12.95 10.67
C SER A 32 -16.12 12.78 10.74
N TRP A 33 -15.42 12.57 9.64
CA TRP A 33 -13.97 12.35 9.71
C TRP A 33 -13.19 13.68 9.88
N LYS A 34 -13.62 14.78 9.28
CA LYS A 34 -13.04 16.11 9.57
C LYS A 34 -13.19 16.48 11.05
N ARG A 35 -14.36 16.23 11.66
CA ARG A 35 -14.55 16.53 13.10
C ARG A 35 -13.66 15.69 13.98
N SER A 36 -13.45 14.42 13.66
CA SER A 36 -12.57 13.52 14.43
C SER A 36 -11.09 13.94 14.37
N TRP A 37 -10.63 14.48 13.24
CA TRP A 37 -9.24 14.92 13.08
C TRP A 37 -8.98 16.30 13.71
N PHE A 38 -9.94 17.24 13.62
CA PHE A 38 -9.75 18.60 14.10
C PHE A 38 -10.08 18.79 15.59
N SER A 39 -10.92 17.95 16.18
CA SER A 39 -11.16 18.00 17.63
C SER A 39 -9.96 17.56 18.48
N GLY A 40 -8.98 16.87 17.87
CA GLY A 40 -7.72 16.51 18.51
C GLY A 40 -6.63 17.59 18.48
N LEU A 41 -6.84 18.70 17.76
CA LEU A 41 -5.81 19.74 17.59
C LEU A 41 -5.83 20.84 18.67
N SER A 42 -6.88 20.93 19.48
CA SER A 42 -6.97 21.91 20.60
C SER A 42 -6.38 21.42 21.92
N GLY A 43 -5.97 20.18 22.02
CA GLY A 43 -5.23 19.64 23.16
C GLY A 43 -4.07 18.82 22.64
N GLY A 44 -2.85 19.33 22.74
CA GLY A 44 -1.58 18.80 22.27
C GLY A 44 -1.67 17.40 21.61
N ASN A 45 -1.38 17.36 20.33
CA ASN A 45 -1.47 16.19 19.44
C ASN A 45 -1.12 14.88 20.20
N PRO A 46 -2.08 13.99 20.54
CA PRO A 46 -1.79 12.77 21.28
C PRO A 46 -0.87 11.82 20.50
N TYR A 47 -0.66 12.06 19.19
CA TYR A 47 0.23 11.30 18.33
C TYR A 47 1.69 11.81 18.32
N CYS A 48 1.96 12.94 19.00
CA CYS A 48 3.33 13.51 19.09
C CYS A 48 4.10 13.07 20.35
N ARG A 49 3.55 12.19 21.18
CA ARG A 49 4.35 11.52 22.20
C ARG A 49 5.15 10.43 21.51
N ILE A 50 6.43 10.67 21.35
CA ILE A 50 7.43 9.65 21.14
C ILE A 50 7.36 8.74 22.38
N LEU A 51 6.49 7.74 22.33
CA LEU A 51 6.48 6.69 23.33
C LEU A 51 7.75 5.86 23.11
N PRO A 52 8.42 5.44 24.19
CA PRO A 52 9.58 4.57 24.07
C PRO A 52 9.18 3.33 23.27
N PHE A 53 10.07 2.91 22.41
CA PHE A 53 10.01 1.78 21.52
C PHE A 53 9.55 0.52 22.27
N SER A 54 8.27 0.25 22.25
CA SER A 54 7.67 -0.95 22.80
C SER A 54 7.20 -1.80 21.64
N SER A 55 7.94 -2.87 21.37
CA SER A 55 7.52 -3.94 20.45
C SER A 55 6.27 -4.61 21.03
N ARG A 56 5.09 -4.19 20.61
CA ARG A 56 3.87 -4.91 20.96
C ARG A 56 3.80 -6.18 20.12
N LYS A 57 3.76 -7.33 20.77
CA LYS A 57 3.26 -8.57 20.18
C LYS A 57 1.85 -8.25 19.64
N THR A 58 1.48 -8.86 18.53
CA THR A 58 0.15 -8.75 17.93
C THR A 58 -0.92 -8.76 19.01
N GLU A 59 -1.48 -7.59 19.31
CA GLU A 59 -2.75 -7.56 20.03
C GLU A 59 -3.79 -8.23 19.13
N PRO A 60 -4.72 -8.99 19.69
CA PRO A 60 -5.81 -9.55 18.91
C PRO A 60 -6.48 -8.43 18.12
N LEU A 61 -6.76 -8.69 16.85
CA LEU A 61 -7.48 -7.75 16.00
C LEU A 61 -8.77 -7.32 16.71
N PRO A 62 -9.17 -6.03 16.61
CA PRO A 62 -10.41 -5.56 17.24
C PRO A 62 -11.57 -6.45 16.82
N GLU A 63 -12.54 -6.67 17.73
CA GLU A 63 -13.70 -7.56 17.54
C GLU A 63 -14.51 -7.32 16.25
N ASN A 64 -14.36 -6.14 15.65
CA ASN A 64 -15.01 -5.74 14.39
C ASN A 64 -14.17 -5.99 13.13
N SER A 65 -13.15 -6.84 13.17
CA SER A 65 -12.39 -7.20 11.97
C SER A 65 -13.28 -7.99 11.00
N ASP A 66 -13.27 -7.59 9.73
CA ASP A 66 -14.08 -8.26 8.72
C ASP A 66 -13.60 -9.71 8.43
N PRO A 67 -14.46 -10.57 7.86
CA PRO A 67 -14.13 -11.97 7.59
C PRO A 67 -12.85 -12.17 6.77
N LEU A 68 -12.52 -11.22 5.87
CA LEU A 68 -11.33 -11.31 5.04
C LEU A 68 -10.06 -11.04 5.84
N SER A 69 -10.11 -10.16 6.84
CA SER A 69 -8.98 -9.92 7.78
C SER A 69 -8.67 -11.19 8.58
N HIS A 70 -9.69 -11.86 9.11
CA HIS A 70 -9.53 -13.15 9.79
C HIS A 70 -8.97 -14.25 8.88
N TRP A 71 -9.45 -14.29 7.63
CA TRP A 71 -8.92 -15.26 6.65
C TRP A 71 -7.43 -15.01 6.36
N CYS A 72 -7.03 -13.75 6.16
CA CYS A 72 -5.62 -13.38 5.98
C CYS A 72 -4.77 -13.79 7.19
N GLN A 73 -5.24 -13.52 8.41
CA GLN A 73 -4.57 -13.92 9.64
C GLN A 73 -4.42 -15.45 9.74
N GLY A 74 -5.48 -16.19 9.43
CA GLY A 74 -5.44 -17.66 9.41
C GLY A 74 -4.44 -18.22 8.39
N LEU A 75 -4.32 -17.61 7.21
CA LEU A 75 -3.30 -17.98 6.23
C LEU A 75 -1.89 -17.69 6.74
N LEU A 76 -1.63 -16.50 7.24
CA LEU A 76 -0.33 -16.12 7.78
C LEU A 76 0.11 -17.05 8.91
N SER A 77 -0.82 -17.45 9.77
CA SER A 77 -0.58 -18.44 10.83
C SER A 77 -0.14 -19.81 10.26
N LYS A 78 -0.80 -20.30 9.19
CA LYS A 78 -0.41 -21.52 8.50
C LYS A 78 0.99 -21.44 7.88
N PHE A 79 1.41 -20.27 7.41
CA PHE A 79 2.77 -19.99 6.95
C PHE A 79 3.76 -19.72 8.10
N LYS A 80 3.33 -19.88 9.35
CA LYS A 80 4.15 -19.62 10.55
C LYS A 80 4.73 -18.20 10.58
N VAL A 81 3.96 -17.23 10.07
CA VAL A 81 4.34 -15.82 10.06
C VAL A 81 4.00 -15.20 11.39
N GLU A 82 5.02 -14.73 12.09
CA GLU A 82 4.86 -13.88 13.27
C GLU A 82 4.89 -12.42 12.84
N VAL A 83 3.80 -11.71 13.12
CA VAL A 83 3.63 -10.32 12.71
C VAL A 83 3.92 -9.39 13.87
N ARG A 84 4.81 -8.41 13.66
CA ARG A 84 5.07 -7.32 14.60
C ARG A 84 4.64 -6.01 13.97
N VAL A 85 3.79 -5.30 14.68
CA VAL A 85 3.29 -3.98 14.26
C VAL A 85 3.94 -2.92 15.11
N GLU A 86 4.51 -1.90 14.47
CA GLU A 86 5.20 -0.80 15.11
C GLU A 86 4.60 0.54 14.64
N GLY A 87 4.71 1.56 15.47
CA GLY A 87 4.19 2.88 15.18
C GLY A 87 2.79 3.12 15.73
N PRO A 88 2.27 4.33 15.56
CA PRO A 88 0.95 4.69 16.05
C PRO A 88 -0.14 3.97 15.25
N PRO A 89 -1.23 3.50 15.89
CA PRO A 89 -2.36 2.98 15.16
C PRO A 89 -2.90 4.05 14.22
N PRO A 90 -3.26 3.70 12.97
CA PRO A 90 -3.88 4.65 12.08
C PRO A 90 -5.22 5.07 12.67
N GLY A 91 -5.53 6.35 12.61
CA GLY A 91 -6.86 6.84 12.94
C GLY A 91 -7.91 6.31 11.96
N PRO A 92 -9.16 6.75 12.06
CA PRO A 92 -10.20 6.35 11.11
C PRO A 92 -9.85 6.81 9.70
N GLY A 93 -9.93 5.84 8.72
CA GLY A 93 -9.70 6.12 7.29
C GLY A 93 -10.83 6.96 6.66
N PRO A 94 -10.84 7.11 5.33
CA PRO A 94 -10.02 6.35 4.38
C PRO A 94 -8.59 6.88 4.24
N PHE A 95 -7.69 6.01 3.74
CA PHE A 95 -6.31 6.34 3.44
C PHE A 95 -5.91 5.89 2.03
N LEU A 96 -5.01 6.62 1.39
CA LEU A 96 -4.12 6.04 0.40
C LEU A 96 -2.95 5.40 1.13
N ILE A 97 -2.99 4.09 1.33
CA ILE A 97 -1.95 3.32 2.02
C ILE A 97 -0.81 3.08 1.04
N VAL A 98 0.40 3.44 1.41
CA VAL A 98 1.58 3.36 0.54
C VAL A 98 2.65 2.53 1.23
N ALA A 99 3.11 1.46 0.57
CA ALA A 99 4.09 0.54 1.14
C ALA A 99 5.17 0.15 0.12
N ASN A 100 6.36 -0.21 0.61
CA ASN A 100 7.32 -0.97 -0.17
C ASN A 100 6.79 -2.38 -0.46
N HIS A 101 7.36 -3.08 -1.45
CA HIS A 101 6.84 -4.35 -1.91
C HIS A 101 7.94 -5.42 -2.00
N ILE A 102 7.81 -6.46 -1.21
CA ILE A 102 8.80 -7.54 -1.08
C ILE A 102 8.23 -8.88 -1.54
N SER A 103 6.98 -9.15 -1.16
CA SER A 103 6.38 -10.47 -1.29
C SER A 103 4.89 -10.40 -1.65
N TRP A 104 4.37 -11.47 -2.21
CA TRP A 104 2.91 -11.65 -2.32
C TRP A 104 2.22 -11.69 -0.95
N MET A 105 2.95 -12.03 0.13
CA MET A 105 2.43 -12.01 1.50
C MET A 105 2.15 -10.59 2.03
N ASP A 106 2.74 -9.55 1.44
CA ASP A 106 2.50 -8.15 1.85
C ASP A 106 1.02 -7.80 1.82
N ILE A 107 0.29 -8.37 0.86
CA ILE A 107 -1.16 -8.20 0.72
C ILE A 107 -1.88 -8.76 1.94
N LEU A 108 -1.51 -9.97 2.38
CA LEU A 108 -2.11 -10.61 3.56
C LEU A 108 -1.77 -9.84 4.84
N LEU A 109 -0.49 -9.39 4.96
CA LEU A 109 -0.01 -8.64 6.11
C LEU A 109 -0.72 -7.30 6.28
N ILE A 110 -0.89 -6.54 5.21
CA ILE A 110 -1.61 -5.27 5.29
C ILE A 110 -3.10 -5.51 5.51
N ARG A 111 -3.70 -6.47 4.78
CA ARG A 111 -5.13 -6.71 4.78
C ARG A 111 -5.66 -7.22 6.12
N GLN A 112 -4.87 -7.98 6.88
CA GLN A 112 -5.27 -8.40 8.22
C GLN A 112 -5.41 -7.24 9.21
N LEU A 113 -4.67 -6.13 8.99
CA LEU A 113 -4.63 -4.97 9.90
C LEU A 113 -5.56 -3.85 9.45
N ILE A 114 -5.55 -3.55 8.16
CA ILE A 114 -6.24 -2.38 7.62
C ILE A 114 -7.09 -2.81 6.42
N PRO A 115 -8.42 -2.65 6.51
CA PRO A 115 -9.30 -2.87 5.36
C PRO A 115 -8.94 -1.92 4.21
N GLY A 116 -8.76 -2.45 3.02
CA GLY A 116 -8.42 -1.64 1.84
C GLY A 116 -8.50 -2.43 0.54
N GLN A 117 -8.66 -1.70 -0.56
CA GLN A 117 -8.64 -2.22 -1.92
C GLN A 117 -7.20 -2.26 -2.42
N PHE A 118 -6.76 -3.39 -2.96
CA PHE A 118 -5.42 -3.51 -3.52
C PHE A 118 -5.41 -3.21 -5.01
N ILE A 119 -4.28 -2.71 -5.49
CA ILE A 119 -4.02 -2.55 -6.92
C ILE A 119 -3.11 -3.69 -7.36
N ALA A 120 -3.56 -4.51 -8.31
CA ALA A 120 -2.82 -5.65 -8.82
C ALA A 120 -2.74 -5.63 -10.36
N LYS A 121 -1.76 -6.35 -10.92
CA LYS A 121 -1.68 -6.59 -12.36
C LYS A 121 -2.87 -7.43 -12.82
N GLU A 122 -3.38 -7.14 -14.02
CA GLU A 122 -4.51 -7.84 -14.63
C GLU A 122 -4.27 -9.35 -14.74
N GLU A 123 -3.03 -9.77 -15.00
CA GLU A 123 -2.64 -11.18 -15.11
C GLU A 123 -2.92 -11.97 -13.82
N ILE A 124 -2.85 -11.32 -12.65
CA ILE A 124 -3.13 -11.97 -11.36
C ILE A 124 -4.60 -12.38 -11.25
N ALA A 125 -5.49 -11.69 -11.95
CA ALA A 125 -6.90 -12.07 -12.00
C ALA A 125 -7.14 -13.46 -12.61
N LEU A 126 -6.20 -13.94 -13.42
CA LEU A 126 -6.27 -15.25 -14.09
C LEU A 126 -5.62 -16.37 -13.27
N TRP A 127 -4.92 -16.05 -12.19
CA TRP A 127 -4.27 -17.07 -11.38
C TRP A 127 -5.28 -17.94 -10.65
N PRO A 128 -5.12 -19.28 -10.68
CA PRO A 128 -5.98 -20.19 -9.93
C PRO A 128 -5.98 -19.83 -8.44
N VAL A 129 -7.11 -19.92 -7.77
CA VAL A 129 -7.32 -19.65 -6.34
C VAL A 129 -7.12 -18.17 -5.97
N ILE A 130 -6.01 -17.54 -6.36
CA ILE A 130 -5.67 -16.16 -6.02
C ILE A 130 -6.57 -15.17 -6.75
N GLY A 131 -6.77 -15.35 -8.06
CA GLY A 131 -7.59 -14.45 -8.88
C GLY A 131 -9.03 -14.31 -8.36
N PRO A 132 -9.75 -15.41 -8.12
CA PRO A 132 -11.09 -15.36 -7.51
C PRO A 132 -11.08 -14.70 -6.12
N GLY A 133 -10.10 -15.01 -5.28
CA GLY A 133 -9.94 -14.40 -3.96
C GLY A 133 -9.70 -12.88 -4.03
N ALA A 134 -8.79 -12.46 -4.90
CA ALA A 134 -8.49 -11.05 -5.12
C ALA A 134 -9.70 -10.27 -5.66
N ARG A 135 -10.49 -10.86 -6.56
CA ARG A 135 -11.75 -10.24 -7.03
C ARG A 135 -12.76 -10.06 -5.90
N ARG A 136 -12.96 -11.08 -5.06
CA ARG A 136 -13.85 -10.98 -3.88
C ARG A 136 -13.35 -9.96 -2.87
N ALA A 137 -12.04 -9.79 -2.77
CA ALA A 137 -11.42 -8.76 -1.94
C ALA A 137 -11.55 -7.34 -2.53
N GLY A 138 -12.16 -7.18 -3.70
CA GLY A 138 -12.34 -5.89 -4.37
C GLY A 138 -11.05 -5.35 -4.99
N THR A 139 -10.08 -6.19 -5.33
CA THR A 139 -8.82 -5.78 -5.94
C THR A 139 -9.06 -5.04 -7.26
N LEU A 140 -8.42 -3.90 -7.43
CA LEU A 140 -8.41 -3.12 -8.66
C LEU A 140 -7.36 -3.67 -9.61
N PHE A 141 -7.80 -4.36 -10.67
CA PHE A 141 -6.89 -4.91 -11.66
C PHE A 141 -6.52 -3.87 -12.71
N ILE A 142 -5.21 -3.74 -12.99
CA ILE A 142 -4.68 -2.79 -13.95
C ILE A 142 -3.88 -3.48 -15.06
N SER A 143 -4.13 -3.05 -16.29
CA SER A 143 -3.29 -3.35 -17.44
C SER A 143 -2.25 -2.23 -17.58
N ARG A 144 -0.95 -2.56 -17.51
CA ARG A 144 0.12 -1.55 -17.53
C ARG A 144 0.50 -1.09 -18.94
N ASN A 145 -0.01 -1.75 -19.96
CA ASN A 145 0.44 -1.58 -21.34
C ASN A 145 -0.30 -0.47 -22.12
N LYS A 146 -1.26 0.21 -21.50
CA LYS A 146 -2.05 1.26 -22.17
C LYS A 146 -2.17 2.50 -21.27
N LEU A 147 -1.89 3.68 -21.79
CA LEU A 147 -2.09 4.96 -21.09
C LEU A 147 -3.54 5.17 -20.64
N SER A 148 -4.51 4.70 -21.43
CA SER A 148 -5.94 4.70 -21.07
C SER A 148 -6.20 3.89 -19.79
N SER A 149 -5.47 2.81 -19.57
CA SER A 149 -5.58 1.98 -18.36
C SER A 149 -5.09 2.70 -17.11
N LEU A 150 -4.00 3.46 -17.20
CA LEU A 150 -3.49 4.27 -16.06
C LEU A 150 -4.51 5.34 -15.64
N ARG A 151 -5.14 6.01 -16.62
CA ARG A 151 -6.20 6.99 -16.35
C ARG A 151 -7.43 6.32 -15.71
N ALA A 152 -7.83 5.15 -16.22
CA ALA A 152 -8.94 4.38 -15.67
C ALA A 152 -8.66 3.95 -14.22
N THR A 153 -7.45 3.46 -13.94
CA THR A 153 -7.00 3.11 -12.58
C THR A 153 -7.04 4.32 -11.65
N PHE A 154 -6.49 5.44 -12.07
CA PHE A 154 -6.53 6.69 -11.30
C PHE A 154 -7.96 7.08 -10.92
N LEU A 155 -8.89 7.04 -11.87
CA LEU A 155 -10.29 7.34 -11.61
C LEU A 155 -10.96 6.33 -10.67
N GLN A 156 -10.62 5.04 -10.79
CA GLN A 156 -11.11 4.00 -9.87
C GLN A 156 -10.59 4.23 -8.45
N VAL A 157 -9.30 4.54 -8.29
CA VAL A 157 -8.71 4.88 -6.98
C VAL A 157 -9.42 6.07 -6.37
N CYS A 158 -9.61 7.16 -7.13
CA CYS A 158 -10.36 8.32 -6.64
C CYS A 158 -11.76 7.93 -6.16
N ARG A 159 -12.50 7.14 -6.94
CA ARG A 159 -13.87 6.69 -6.57
C ARG A 159 -13.88 5.86 -5.29
N CYS A 160 -12.89 4.98 -5.08
CA CYS A 160 -12.78 4.22 -3.84
C CYS A 160 -12.56 5.14 -2.64
N LEU A 161 -11.59 6.05 -2.74
CA LEU A 161 -11.26 7.02 -1.69
C LEU A 161 -12.46 7.94 -1.36
N GLU A 162 -13.16 8.43 -2.39
CA GLU A 162 -14.37 9.25 -2.26
C GLU A 162 -15.53 8.53 -1.58
N ARG A 163 -15.60 7.19 -1.72
CA ARG A 163 -16.58 6.33 -1.04
C ARG A 163 -16.19 5.92 0.38
N GLY A 164 -15.09 6.48 0.90
CA GLY A 164 -14.59 6.14 2.23
C GLY A 164 -13.83 4.82 2.31
N GLN A 165 -13.39 4.26 1.16
CA GLN A 165 -12.61 3.04 1.11
C GLN A 165 -11.12 3.37 0.99
N SER A 166 -10.29 2.75 1.83
CA SER A 166 -8.83 2.85 1.69
C SER A 166 -8.34 2.07 0.47
N VAL A 167 -7.26 2.56 -0.14
CA VAL A 167 -6.62 1.89 -1.28
C VAL A 167 -5.15 1.67 -0.95
N VAL A 168 -4.66 0.45 -1.20
CA VAL A 168 -3.27 0.07 -0.98
C VAL A 168 -2.49 0.15 -2.29
N LEU A 169 -1.39 0.87 -2.26
CA LEU A 169 -0.50 1.12 -3.38
C LEU A 169 0.91 0.67 -3.05
N PHE A 170 1.52 -0.09 -3.95
CA PHE A 170 2.95 -0.39 -3.95
C PHE A 170 3.63 0.44 -5.05
N PRO A 171 4.12 1.66 -4.74
CA PRO A 171 4.54 2.62 -5.76
C PRO A 171 5.89 2.29 -6.39
N GLU A 172 6.66 1.35 -5.86
CA GLU A 172 7.83 0.78 -6.51
C GLU A 172 7.47 0.13 -7.85
N GLY A 173 6.23 -0.39 -7.95
CA GLY A 173 5.70 -1.00 -9.17
C GLY A 173 6.25 -2.39 -9.46
N THR A 174 7.11 -2.92 -8.63
CA THR A 174 7.63 -4.29 -8.64
C THR A 174 7.99 -4.70 -7.21
N THR A 175 8.16 -5.99 -6.99
CA THR A 175 8.70 -6.54 -5.75
C THR A 175 10.23 -6.48 -5.75
N THR A 176 10.83 -6.30 -4.57
CA THR A 176 12.28 -6.24 -4.33
C THR A 176 12.69 -7.26 -3.26
N THR A 177 13.98 -7.35 -2.97
CA THR A 177 14.49 -8.15 -1.83
C THR A 177 14.22 -7.48 -0.48
N GLY A 178 13.84 -6.19 -0.48
CA GLY A 178 13.66 -5.39 0.72
C GLY A 178 14.96 -4.82 1.32
N GLU A 179 16.12 -5.06 0.69
CA GLU A 179 17.40 -4.46 1.10
C GLU A 179 17.49 -2.99 0.72
N HIS A 180 16.89 -2.64 -0.41
CA HIS A 180 16.86 -1.29 -0.94
C HIS A 180 15.44 -0.91 -1.33
N LEU A 181 15.10 0.34 -1.09
CA LEU A 181 13.83 0.93 -1.53
C LEU A 181 14.00 1.51 -2.93
N LEU A 182 13.15 1.11 -3.86
CA LEU A 182 13.11 1.74 -5.19
C LEU A 182 12.37 3.07 -5.15
N PRO A 183 12.71 4.02 -6.04
CA PRO A 183 12.00 5.29 -6.12
C PRO A 183 10.50 5.10 -6.33
N PHE A 184 9.70 5.81 -5.55
CA PHE A 184 8.25 5.76 -5.61
C PHE A 184 7.71 6.49 -6.84
N ARG A 185 6.91 5.80 -7.65
CA ARG A 185 6.21 6.38 -8.80
C ARG A 185 5.09 7.28 -8.33
N SER A 186 5.21 8.58 -8.59
CA SER A 186 4.32 9.61 -8.06
C SER A 186 2.91 9.66 -8.71
N GLY A 187 2.65 8.93 -9.79
CA GLY A 187 1.43 9.06 -10.59
C GLY A 187 0.14 8.92 -9.79
N LEU A 188 -0.01 7.87 -8.99
CA LEU A 188 -1.22 7.60 -8.21
C LEU A 188 -1.32 8.41 -6.91
N PHE A 189 -0.24 9.08 -6.46
CA PHE A 189 -0.31 10.05 -5.36
C PHE A 189 -1.20 11.25 -5.70
N GLU A 190 -1.42 11.51 -6.98
CA GLU A 190 -2.37 12.52 -7.44
C GLU A 190 -3.81 12.22 -6.98
N SER A 191 -4.15 10.94 -6.73
CA SER A 191 -5.48 10.59 -6.22
C SER A 191 -5.70 11.12 -4.80
N ALA A 192 -4.69 11.02 -3.93
CA ALA A 192 -4.74 11.60 -2.59
C ALA A 192 -4.89 13.13 -2.65
N ARG A 193 -4.11 13.78 -3.53
CA ARG A 193 -4.20 15.23 -3.74
C ARG A 193 -5.57 15.67 -4.22
N ARG A 194 -6.16 14.92 -5.16
CA ARG A 194 -7.48 15.23 -5.75
C ARG A 194 -8.61 15.02 -4.76
N THR A 195 -8.56 13.95 -3.97
CA THR A 195 -9.64 13.59 -3.04
C THR A 195 -9.47 14.23 -1.65
N GLY A 196 -8.30 14.79 -1.36
CA GLY A 196 -7.96 15.32 -0.04
C GLY A 196 -7.76 14.23 1.03
N VAL A 197 -7.70 12.94 0.62
CA VAL A 197 -7.52 11.82 1.52
C VAL A 197 -6.06 11.73 1.95
N PRO A 198 -5.77 11.54 3.25
CA PRO A 198 -4.41 11.42 3.74
C PRO A 198 -3.72 10.14 3.23
N ILE A 199 -2.41 10.22 3.07
CA ILE A 199 -1.54 9.11 2.72
C ILE A 199 -1.05 8.48 4.02
N LEU A 200 -1.17 7.15 4.15
CA LEU A 200 -0.62 6.39 5.26
C LEU A 200 0.61 5.61 4.79
N PRO A 201 1.83 6.08 5.08
CA PRO A 201 3.04 5.33 4.76
C PRO A 201 3.20 4.15 5.70
N LEU A 202 3.59 3.01 5.12
CA LEU A 202 3.80 1.76 5.81
C LEU A 202 5.07 1.09 5.27
N ALA A 203 6.00 0.71 6.15
CA ALA A 203 7.17 -0.04 5.74
C ALA A 203 7.04 -1.52 6.13
N LEU A 204 7.40 -2.39 5.20
CA LEU A 204 7.40 -3.84 5.38
C LEU A 204 8.83 -4.36 5.44
N ARG A 205 9.09 -5.31 6.34
CA ARG A 205 10.35 -6.00 6.44
C ARG A 205 10.13 -7.45 6.88
N TYR A 206 10.86 -8.36 6.25
CA TYR A 206 10.91 -9.77 6.66
C TYR A 206 12.29 -10.05 7.27
N GLU A 207 12.30 -10.68 8.44
CA GLU A 207 13.51 -10.99 9.18
C GLU A 207 13.66 -12.50 9.35
N SER A 208 14.89 -12.99 9.30
CA SER A 208 15.19 -14.34 9.73
C SER A 208 15.33 -14.39 11.25
N LEU A 209 15.30 -15.58 11.84
CA LEU A 209 15.53 -15.77 13.27
C LEU A 209 16.92 -15.29 13.72
N THR A 210 17.88 -15.25 12.79
CA THR A 210 19.28 -14.90 13.04
C THR A 210 19.65 -13.46 12.68
N GLY A 211 18.66 -12.63 12.24
CA GLY A 211 18.82 -11.19 12.08
C GLY A 211 18.82 -10.63 10.65
N PRO A 212 19.54 -11.18 9.64
CA PRO A 212 19.51 -10.59 8.30
C PRO A 212 18.15 -10.71 7.63
N PRO A 213 17.86 -9.91 6.56
CA PRO A 213 16.62 -10.03 5.80
C PRO A 213 16.34 -11.46 5.35
N ASN A 214 15.09 -11.91 5.48
CA ASN A 214 14.70 -13.24 5.03
C ASN A 214 14.40 -13.21 3.52
N HIS A 215 15.40 -13.55 2.71
CA HIS A 215 15.24 -13.62 1.25
C HIS A 215 14.35 -14.77 0.78
N ALA A 216 14.09 -15.78 1.62
CA ALA A 216 13.18 -16.86 1.28
C ALA A 216 11.73 -16.38 1.10
N THR A 217 11.38 -15.23 1.64
CA THR A 217 10.05 -14.62 1.51
C THR A 217 9.92 -13.69 0.31
N SER A 218 11.03 -13.17 -0.24
CA SER A 218 10.97 -12.22 -1.35
C SER A 218 10.50 -12.89 -2.65
N TYR A 219 9.73 -12.14 -3.46
CA TYR A 219 9.18 -12.62 -4.73
C TYR A 219 9.69 -11.75 -5.88
N THR A 220 10.87 -12.09 -6.40
CA THR A 220 11.60 -11.27 -7.37
C THR A 220 12.03 -12.06 -8.61
N GLY A 221 12.47 -11.36 -9.64
CA GLY A 221 13.21 -11.94 -10.75
C GLY A 221 12.44 -12.85 -11.72
N GLY A 222 11.11 -12.70 -11.83
CA GLY A 222 10.32 -13.54 -12.74
C GLY A 222 10.12 -14.99 -12.26
N GLU A 223 10.40 -15.24 -10.99
CA GLU A 223 10.10 -16.52 -10.33
C GLU A 223 8.60 -16.87 -10.45
N SER A 224 8.28 -18.15 -10.67
CA SER A 224 6.89 -18.59 -10.64
C SER A 224 6.31 -18.52 -9.22
N PHE A 225 5.02 -18.19 -9.11
CA PHE A 225 4.32 -18.14 -7.82
C PHE A 225 4.43 -19.47 -7.06
N GLY A 226 4.31 -20.60 -7.75
CA GLY A 226 4.42 -21.93 -7.14
C GLY A 226 5.79 -22.18 -6.49
N ARG A 227 6.89 -21.74 -7.12
CA ARG A 227 8.24 -21.86 -6.57
C ARG A 227 8.39 -20.99 -5.31
N SER A 228 7.93 -19.75 -5.36
CA SER A 228 7.95 -18.83 -4.20
C SER A 228 7.12 -19.39 -3.04
N LEU A 229 5.93 -19.89 -3.33
CA LEU A 229 5.06 -20.52 -2.34
C LEU A 229 5.74 -21.71 -1.66
N TRP A 230 6.34 -22.61 -2.46
CA TRP A 230 7.05 -23.79 -1.94
C TRP A 230 8.23 -23.41 -1.06
N ARG A 231 9.02 -22.42 -1.48
CA ARG A 231 10.16 -21.90 -0.70
C ARG A 231 9.69 -21.30 0.63
N THR A 232 8.63 -20.50 0.60
CA THR A 232 8.04 -19.90 1.80
C THR A 232 7.50 -20.94 2.77
N LEU A 233 6.87 -22.01 2.27
CA LEU A 233 6.38 -23.12 3.10
C LEU A 233 7.52 -23.91 3.77
N GLY A 234 8.72 -23.90 3.19
CA GLY A 234 9.92 -24.54 3.76
C GLY A 234 10.48 -23.77 4.96
N GLU A 235 10.08 -22.53 5.20
CA GLU A 235 10.56 -21.75 6.33
C GLU A 235 10.01 -22.27 7.67
N ALA A 236 10.91 -22.43 8.64
CA ALA A 236 10.50 -22.87 9.98
C ALA A 236 9.66 -21.82 10.70
N ARG A 237 9.99 -20.54 10.48
CA ARG A 237 9.32 -19.36 11.04
C ARG A 237 9.70 -18.13 10.23
N ILE A 238 8.73 -17.27 9.96
CA ILE A 238 8.91 -16.01 9.27
C ILE A 238 8.54 -14.89 10.23
N MET A 239 9.43 -13.92 10.42
CA MET A 239 9.11 -12.72 11.18
C MET A 239 8.85 -11.57 10.21
N ALA A 240 7.65 -11.01 10.27
CA ALA A 240 7.25 -9.87 9.46
C ALA A 240 7.03 -8.64 10.36
N ARG A 241 7.67 -7.52 10.00
CA ARG A 241 7.49 -6.23 10.67
C ARG A 241 6.71 -5.29 9.77
N LEU A 242 5.67 -4.68 10.32
CA LEU A 242 4.91 -3.61 9.71
C LEU A 242 5.13 -2.35 10.53
N ILE A 243 5.70 -1.34 9.92
CA ILE A 243 6.02 -0.07 10.56
C ILE A 243 5.09 1.00 10.01
N LEU A 244 4.11 1.42 10.80
CA LEU A 244 3.19 2.49 10.45
C LEU A 244 3.85 3.84 10.73
N ARG A 245 3.73 4.76 9.79
CA ARG A 245 4.20 6.14 9.92
C ARG A 245 3.00 7.07 10.10
N PRO A 246 3.20 8.27 10.69
CA PRO A 246 2.14 9.26 10.75
C PRO A 246 1.56 9.56 9.37
N PRO A 247 0.24 9.77 9.24
CA PRO A 247 -0.37 10.12 7.97
C PRO A 247 0.17 11.44 7.41
N ILE A 248 0.36 11.48 6.08
CA ILE A 248 0.78 12.66 5.33
C ILE A 248 -0.45 13.30 4.71
N PHE A 249 -0.70 14.56 5.02
CA PHE A 249 -1.82 15.31 4.43
C PHE A 249 -1.39 15.94 3.10
N PRO A 250 -2.20 15.79 2.02
CA PRO A 250 -1.81 16.17 0.67
C PRO A 250 -1.95 17.68 0.40
N GLU A 251 -2.46 18.47 1.35
CA GLU A 251 -2.73 19.90 1.18
C GLU A 251 -1.47 20.66 0.77
N LYS A 252 -1.60 21.48 -0.30
CA LYS A 252 -0.53 22.33 -0.86
C LYS A 252 0.74 21.59 -1.32
N LYS A 253 0.73 20.26 -1.40
CA LYS A 253 1.87 19.46 -1.83
C LYS A 253 1.66 18.93 -3.25
N SER A 254 2.73 18.88 -4.05
CA SER A 254 2.70 18.20 -5.34
C SER A 254 2.77 16.67 -5.14
N ARG A 255 2.30 15.91 -6.13
CA ARG A 255 2.42 14.43 -6.11
C ARG A 255 3.87 13.93 -5.96
N LYS A 256 4.85 14.69 -6.49
CA LYS A 256 6.28 14.34 -6.37
C LYS A 256 6.76 14.52 -4.92
N VAL A 257 6.37 15.59 -4.26
CA VAL A 257 6.67 15.84 -2.84
C VAL A 257 6.03 14.76 -1.97
N LEU A 258 4.75 14.43 -2.21
CA LEU A 258 4.06 13.38 -1.46
C LEU A 258 4.72 12.00 -1.61
N ALA A 259 5.22 11.67 -2.82
CA ALA A 259 5.93 10.42 -3.06
C ALA A 259 7.33 10.39 -2.42
N ALA A 260 7.96 11.54 -2.23
CA ALA A 260 9.27 11.63 -1.57
C ALA A 260 9.18 11.63 -0.04
N GLU A 261 8.04 12.11 0.52
CA GLU A 261 7.80 12.10 1.96
C GLU A 261 7.30 10.74 2.47
N ALA A 262 6.70 9.94 1.58
CA ALA A 262 6.12 8.64 1.92
C ALA A 262 7.17 7.54 2.02
#